data_ce35b06a330ebebdbbe6bbcc4d4d7244
#
_entry.id   ce35b06a330ebebdbbe6bbcc4d4d7244
#
_cell.length_a   1.000
_cell.length_b   1.000
_cell.length_c   1.000
_cell.angle_alpha   90.00
_cell.angle_beta   90.00
_cell.angle_gamma   90.00
#
_symmetry.space_group_name_H-M   'P 1'
#
loop_
_entity.id
_entity.type
_entity.pdbx_description
1 polymer ?
#
loop_
_entity_poly.entity_id
_entity_poly.type
_entity_poly.pdbx_seq_one_letter_code
_entity_poly.pdbx_strand_id
1 'polypeptide(L)'
;KSILSVASESFFIVNLPIPPKKRVINIYDCFDTFTEVETLDGDNMWYNDKTKQKEAINKKTCFWKLPKILIVDIKRYDMNNLKKQNNIDIPHIIELSKYVIGYKSGDNTYELYGVCNHGGVTQGGHYTANIKNANGKWYNYNDTYVREIKPELVITPKAYCLFFRKKISQ
;
A
#
# COMPACT_ATOMS: atom_id res chain seq x y z
N LYS A 1 18.61 5.56 22.36
CA LYS A 1 17.82 4.35 22.14
C LYS A 1 18.67 3.38 21.33
N SER A 2 18.92 2.17 21.84
CA SER A 2 19.69 1.14 21.14
C SER A 2 18.78 0.34 20.19
N ILE A 3 19.34 -0.12 19.07
CA ILE A 3 18.67 -1.07 18.18
C ILE A 3 18.85 -2.47 18.78
N LEU A 4 17.75 -3.15 19.06
CA LEU A 4 17.75 -4.48 19.68
C LEU A 4 17.84 -5.58 18.60
N SER A 5 17.11 -5.40 17.49
CA SER A 5 17.06 -6.35 16.38
C SER A 5 16.72 -5.66 15.07
N VAL A 6 17.21 -6.20 13.98
CA VAL A 6 16.86 -5.83 12.61
C VAL A 6 16.56 -7.10 11.85
N ALA A 7 15.37 -7.20 11.28
CA ALA A 7 14.98 -8.27 10.37
C ALA A 7 14.73 -7.69 8.96
N SER A 8 15.22 -8.37 7.94
CA SER A 8 14.97 -7.99 6.54
C SER A 8 14.13 -9.09 5.88
N GLU A 9 13.03 -8.68 5.27
CA GLU A 9 12.08 -9.56 4.63
C GLU A 9 11.84 -9.11 3.18
N SER A 10 11.77 -10.07 2.27
CA SER A 10 11.33 -9.80 0.90
C SER A 10 9.82 -9.73 0.86
N PHE A 11 9.29 -8.88 -0.03
CA PHE A 11 7.86 -8.73 -0.22
C PHE A 11 7.50 -8.68 -1.70
N PHE A 12 6.29 -9.13 -2.04
CA PHE A 12 5.69 -8.98 -3.36
C PHE A 12 4.62 -7.89 -3.37
N ILE A 13 3.87 -7.78 -2.28
CA ILE A 13 2.75 -6.86 -2.11
C ILE A 13 2.96 -6.09 -0.81
N VAL A 14 2.73 -4.79 -0.86
CA VAL A 14 2.69 -3.95 0.34
C VAL A 14 1.23 -3.79 0.76
N ASN A 15 0.90 -4.28 1.96
CA ASN A 15 -0.43 -4.17 2.53
C ASN A 15 -0.54 -2.88 3.34
N LEU A 16 -1.07 -1.82 2.75
CA LEU A 16 -1.18 -0.50 3.39
C LEU A 16 -2.42 -0.40 4.30
N PRO A 17 -2.25 -0.03 5.56
CA PRO A 17 -3.36 0.26 6.45
C PRO A 17 -4.04 1.58 6.05
N ILE A 18 -5.35 1.67 6.28
CA ILE A 18 -6.11 2.92 6.18
C ILE A 18 -6.07 3.60 7.55
N PRO A 19 -5.60 4.86 7.66
CA PRO A 19 -5.57 5.61 8.91
C PRO A 19 -6.95 5.67 9.60
N PRO A 20 -7.04 5.40 10.91
CA PRO A 20 -8.34 5.18 11.57
C PRO A 20 -9.20 6.43 11.72
N LYS A 21 -8.64 7.63 11.79
CA LYS A 21 -9.37 8.85 12.19
C LYS A 21 -9.33 9.98 11.16
N LYS A 22 -8.89 9.75 9.95
CA LYS A 22 -8.75 10.79 8.94
C LYS A 22 -9.98 10.83 8.03
N ARG A 23 -10.59 12.02 7.86
CA ARG A 23 -11.78 12.21 7.02
C ARG A 23 -11.43 12.23 5.52
N VAL A 24 -10.34 12.88 5.18
CA VAL A 24 -9.77 12.91 3.83
C VAL A 24 -8.45 12.17 3.87
N ILE A 25 -8.31 11.15 3.07
CA ILE A 25 -7.16 10.24 3.07
C ILE A 25 -6.52 10.28 1.70
N ASN A 26 -5.20 10.42 1.65
CA ASN A 26 -4.40 10.19 0.45
C ASN A 26 -3.51 8.95 0.63
N ILE A 27 -2.93 8.48 -0.46
CA ILE A 27 -2.10 7.27 -0.42
C ILE A 27 -0.86 7.43 0.48
N TYR A 28 -0.33 8.64 0.60
CA TYR A 28 0.83 8.90 1.48
C TYR A 28 0.48 8.75 2.95
N ASP A 29 -0.75 9.06 3.36
CA ASP A 29 -1.21 8.83 4.73
C ASP A 29 -1.19 7.34 5.08
N CYS A 30 -1.49 6.48 4.10
CA CYS A 30 -1.41 5.04 4.25
C CYS A 30 0.05 4.56 4.38
N PHE A 31 0.98 5.12 3.59
CA PHE A 31 2.41 4.84 3.72
C PHE A 31 2.98 5.37 5.04
N ASP A 32 2.57 6.57 5.47
CA ASP A 32 2.98 7.15 6.75
C ASP A 32 2.55 6.23 7.91
N THR A 33 1.28 5.77 7.91
CA THR A 33 0.77 4.82 8.91
C THR A 33 1.51 3.48 8.86
N PHE A 34 1.87 2.99 7.67
CA PHE A 34 2.62 1.73 7.51
C PHE A 34 4.04 1.82 8.09
N THR A 35 4.67 3.00 8.03
CA THR A 35 6.04 3.24 8.48
C THR A 35 6.12 3.94 9.84
N GLU A 36 5.00 4.17 10.49
CA GLU A 36 4.92 4.74 11.83
C GLU A 36 5.57 3.82 12.86
N VAL A 37 6.03 4.42 13.95
CA VAL A 37 6.57 3.66 15.08
C VAL A 37 5.41 3.07 15.88
N GLU A 38 5.38 1.75 15.98
CA GLU A 38 4.45 0.99 16.80
C GLU A 38 5.10 0.65 18.14
N THR A 39 4.41 0.91 19.25
CA THR A 39 4.83 0.45 20.57
C THR A 39 4.19 -0.93 20.83
N LEU A 40 5.03 -1.91 21.06
CA LEU A 40 4.60 -3.26 21.46
C LEU A 40 4.66 -3.33 22.98
N ASP A 41 3.51 -3.26 23.64
CA ASP A 41 3.37 -3.31 25.11
C ASP A 41 2.20 -4.22 25.52
N GLY A 42 1.94 -4.34 26.82
CA GLY A 42 0.87 -5.18 27.37
C GLY A 42 0.95 -6.61 26.85
N ASP A 43 -0.13 -7.10 26.26
CA ASP A 43 -0.21 -8.47 25.69
C ASP A 43 0.67 -8.66 24.45
N ASN A 44 1.03 -7.57 23.77
CA ASN A 44 1.84 -7.57 22.54
C ASN A 44 3.35 -7.37 22.79
N MET A 45 3.83 -7.44 24.03
CA MET A 45 5.25 -7.33 24.32
C MET A 45 6.08 -8.33 23.51
N TRP A 46 7.24 -7.85 23.04
CA TRP A 46 8.20 -8.67 22.32
C TRP A 46 8.99 -9.58 23.26
N TYR A 47 9.14 -10.86 22.89
CA TYR A 47 9.98 -11.78 23.65
C TYR A 47 11.44 -11.63 23.27
N ASN A 48 12.27 -11.28 24.25
CA ASN A 48 13.71 -11.12 24.05
C ASN A 48 14.43 -12.43 24.35
N ASP A 49 14.97 -13.08 23.30
CA ASP A 49 15.67 -14.34 23.41
C ASP A 49 16.95 -14.29 24.28
N LYS A 50 17.54 -13.10 24.41
CA LYS A 50 18.75 -12.92 25.24
C LYS A 50 18.41 -12.84 26.72
N THR A 51 17.39 -12.07 27.09
CA THR A 51 16.97 -11.89 28.48
C THR A 51 15.94 -12.93 28.93
N LYS A 52 15.36 -13.70 27.97
CA LYS A 52 14.29 -14.67 28.17
C LYS A 52 13.03 -14.05 28.82
N GLN A 53 12.78 -12.78 28.56
CA GLN A 53 11.66 -12.02 29.10
C GLN A 53 10.87 -11.32 28.00
N LYS A 54 9.60 -11.02 28.28
CA LYS A 54 8.79 -10.11 27.47
C LYS A 54 9.15 -8.66 27.81
N GLU A 55 9.42 -7.86 26.79
CA GLU A 55 9.84 -6.47 26.94
C GLU A 55 8.97 -5.56 26.06
N ALA A 56 8.63 -4.39 26.60
CA ALA A 56 7.99 -3.34 25.80
C ALA A 56 9.03 -2.70 24.89
N ILE A 57 8.77 -2.69 23.58
CA ILE A 57 9.69 -2.16 22.57
C ILE A 57 8.97 -1.28 21.55
N ASN A 58 9.74 -0.45 20.88
CA ASN A 58 9.28 0.25 19.69
C ASN A 58 9.70 -0.52 18.44
N LYS A 59 8.73 -0.85 17.60
CA LYS A 59 8.92 -1.48 16.27
C LYS A 59 8.69 -0.44 15.19
N LYS A 60 9.54 -0.43 14.17
CA LYS A 60 9.36 0.39 12.97
C LYS A 60 9.57 -0.46 11.72
N THR A 61 8.65 -0.36 10.78
CA THR A 61 8.78 -0.92 9.43
C THR A 61 9.27 0.18 8.48
N CYS A 62 10.20 -0.15 7.60
CA CYS A 62 10.69 0.78 6.58
C CYS A 62 11.14 -0.01 5.34
N PHE A 63 11.20 0.66 4.20
CA PHE A 63 11.68 0.03 2.98
C PHE A 63 13.20 0.18 2.86
N TRP A 64 13.90 -0.93 2.68
CA TRP A 64 15.31 -0.90 2.30
C TRP A 64 15.47 -0.56 0.83
N LYS A 65 14.63 -1.16 -0.02
CA LYS A 65 14.60 -0.96 -1.46
C LYS A 65 13.19 -1.23 -1.99
N LEU A 66 12.75 -0.44 -2.97
CA LEU A 66 11.49 -0.65 -3.67
C LEU A 66 11.73 -1.32 -5.04
N PRO A 67 10.83 -2.21 -5.47
CA PRO A 67 10.94 -2.97 -6.73
C PRO A 67 10.66 -2.08 -7.96
N LYS A 68 10.94 -2.61 -9.16
CA LYS A 68 10.56 -1.94 -10.42
C LYS A 68 9.04 -1.90 -10.61
N ILE A 69 8.35 -2.97 -10.21
CA ILE A 69 6.89 -3.05 -10.15
C ILE A 69 6.50 -3.13 -8.69
N LEU A 70 5.75 -2.14 -8.25
CA LEU A 70 5.26 -2.05 -6.87
C LEU A 70 3.77 -2.35 -6.87
N ILE A 71 3.39 -3.39 -6.13
CA ILE A 71 2.00 -3.79 -5.92
C ILE A 71 1.61 -3.37 -4.52
N VAL A 72 0.51 -2.63 -4.42
CA VAL A 72 -0.02 -2.09 -3.16
C VAL A 72 -1.44 -2.60 -2.97
N ASP A 73 -1.66 -3.35 -1.91
CA ASP A 73 -2.98 -3.74 -1.43
C ASP A 73 -3.44 -2.79 -0.33
N ILE A 74 -4.66 -2.30 -0.42
CA ILE A 74 -5.26 -1.42 0.59
C ILE A 74 -6.06 -2.29 1.56
N LYS A 75 -5.66 -2.34 2.84
CA LYS A 75 -6.34 -3.10 3.89
C LYS A 75 -7.74 -2.56 4.16
N ARG A 76 -8.67 -2.85 3.27
CA ARG A 76 -10.06 -2.38 3.36
C ARG A 76 -10.92 -3.18 4.32
N TYR A 77 -10.51 -4.38 4.71
CA TYR A 77 -11.26 -5.20 5.66
C TYR A 77 -10.64 -5.11 7.05
N ASP A 78 -11.48 -4.92 8.05
CA ASP A 78 -11.09 -4.98 9.46
C ASP A 78 -11.18 -6.41 10.02
N MET A 79 -10.89 -6.56 11.31
CA MET A 79 -10.93 -7.88 11.99
C MET A 79 -12.36 -8.49 12.04
N ASN A 80 -13.39 -7.68 11.88
CA ASN A 80 -14.78 -8.12 11.81
C ASN A 80 -15.25 -8.36 10.37
N ASN A 81 -14.35 -8.38 9.40
CA ASN A 81 -14.64 -8.48 7.97
C ASN A 81 -15.53 -7.35 7.42
N LEU A 82 -15.58 -6.21 8.11
CA LEU A 82 -16.30 -5.05 7.63
C LEU A 82 -15.42 -4.26 6.64
N LYS A 83 -15.99 -3.98 5.47
CA LYS A 83 -15.28 -3.27 4.42
C LYS A 83 -15.28 -1.77 4.66
N LYS A 84 -14.09 -1.18 4.79
CA LYS A 84 -13.89 0.27 4.83
C LYS A 84 -14.07 0.86 3.43
N GLN A 85 -15.07 1.73 3.28
CA GLN A 85 -15.42 2.37 2.01
C GLN A 85 -14.82 3.78 1.86
N ASN A 86 -13.73 4.07 2.55
CA ASN A 86 -13.05 5.35 2.45
C ASN A 86 -12.65 5.64 1.01
N ASN A 87 -12.92 6.86 0.56
CA ASN A 87 -12.28 7.38 -0.64
C ASN A 87 -10.83 7.74 -0.29
N ILE A 88 -9.89 7.21 -1.06
CA ILE A 88 -8.47 7.48 -0.91
C ILE A 88 -8.02 8.19 -2.18
N ASP A 89 -7.47 9.37 -2.02
CA ASP A 89 -6.84 10.09 -3.12
C ASP A 89 -5.53 9.40 -3.50
N ILE A 90 -5.45 8.98 -4.76
CA ILE A 90 -4.31 8.22 -5.30
C ILE A 90 -3.83 8.94 -6.56
N PRO A 91 -2.79 9.74 -6.48
CA PRO A 91 -2.19 10.38 -7.66
C PRO A 91 -1.67 9.34 -8.66
N HIS A 92 -1.76 9.66 -9.95
CA HIS A 92 -1.21 8.79 -11.01
C HIS A 92 0.33 8.71 -10.96
N ILE A 93 0.98 9.70 -10.37
CA ILE A 93 2.43 9.71 -10.11
C ILE A 93 2.63 9.88 -8.60
N ILE A 94 3.42 8.99 -8.01
CA ILE A 94 3.79 9.06 -6.60
C ILE A 94 5.29 9.05 -6.44
N GLU A 95 5.79 9.74 -5.40
CA GLU A 95 7.20 9.81 -5.03
C GLU A 95 7.38 9.18 -3.64
N LEU A 96 8.20 8.13 -3.54
CA LEU A 96 8.33 7.30 -2.34
C LEU A 96 9.72 7.32 -1.71
N SER A 97 10.63 8.18 -2.14
CA SER A 97 12.02 8.21 -1.64
C SER A 97 12.10 8.45 -0.13
N LYS A 98 11.18 9.24 0.44
CA LYS A 98 11.14 9.49 1.89
C LYS A 98 10.93 8.23 2.75
N TYR A 99 10.39 7.16 2.16
CA TYR A 99 10.12 5.89 2.85
C TYR A 99 11.25 4.86 2.70
N VAL A 100 12.25 5.15 1.85
CA VAL A 100 13.36 4.23 1.55
C VAL A 100 14.59 4.66 2.33
N ILE A 101 15.13 3.73 3.13
CA ILE A 101 16.31 4.00 3.98
C ILE A 101 17.58 3.32 3.51
N GLY A 102 17.51 2.47 2.48
CA GLY A 102 18.66 1.71 1.96
C GLY A 102 19.62 2.56 1.13
N TYR A 103 20.74 1.97 0.76
CA TYR A 103 21.73 2.60 -0.10
C TYR A 103 21.13 2.95 -1.48
N LYS A 104 21.48 4.11 -2.02
CA LYS A 104 20.96 4.61 -3.30
C LYS A 104 19.44 4.72 -3.27
N SER A 105 18.92 5.34 -2.23
CA SER A 105 17.49 5.69 -2.10
C SER A 105 17.00 6.67 -3.17
N GLY A 106 17.82 6.96 -4.22
CA GLY A 106 17.53 7.88 -5.31
C GLY A 106 16.10 7.91 -5.80
N ASP A 107 15.84 8.42 -6.96
CA ASP A 107 14.49 8.60 -7.50
C ASP A 107 13.62 7.32 -7.36
N ASN A 108 12.60 7.39 -6.51
CA ASN A 108 11.59 6.36 -6.31
C ASN A 108 10.22 6.88 -6.79
N THR A 109 10.22 7.55 -7.92
CA THR A 109 9.00 8.00 -8.61
C THR A 109 8.35 6.84 -9.33
N TYR A 110 7.05 6.68 -9.12
CA TYR A 110 6.25 5.61 -9.69
C TYR A 110 5.06 6.15 -10.46
N GLU A 111 4.70 5.49 -11.55
CA GLU A 111 3.50 5.74 -12.32
C GLU A 111 2.49 4.63 -12.08
N LEU A 112 1.25 5.00 -11.73
CA LEU A 112 0.11 4.08 -11.68
C LEU A 112 -0.23 3.62 -13.09
N TYR A 113 -0.32 2.31 -13.31
CA TYR A 113 -0.73 1.73 -14.59
C TYR A 113 -1.86 0.71 -14.47
N GLY A 114 -2.22 0.32 -13.25
CA GLY A 114 -3.31 -0.62 -13.03
C GLY A 114 -3.98 -0.43 -11.68
N VAL A 115 -5.29 -0.60 -11.65
CA VAL A 115 -6.13 -0.58 -10.46
C VAL A 115 -7.07 -1.77 -10.53
N CYS A 116 -6.96 -2.68 -9.58
CA CYS A 116 -7.98 -3.70 -9.35
C CYS A 116 -9.04 -3.12 -8.40
N ASN A 117 -10.28 -3.13 -8.81
CA ASN A 117 -11.42 -2.71 -8.02
C ASN A 117 -12.17 -3.92 -7.47
N HIS A 118 -12.67 -3.82 -6.26
CA HIS A 118 -13.54 -4.83 -5.66
C HIS A 118 -14.84 -4.19 -5.18
N GLY A 119 -15.95 -4.61 -5.76
CA GLY A 119 -17.31 -4.28 -5.31
C GLY A 119 -17.90 -5.46 -4.55
N GLY A 120 -18.51 -5.24 -3.38
CA GLY A 120 -19.12 -6.30 -2.58
C GLY A 120 -18.52 -6.44 -1.19
N VAL A 121 -18.71 -7.61 -0.59
CA VAL A 121 -18.30 -8.00 0.77
C VAL A 121 -17.27 -9.12 0.73
N THR A 122 -16.73 -9.52 1.90
CA THR A 122 -15.74 -10.61 2.01
C THR A 122 -16.21 -11.96 1.45
N GLN A 123 -17.51 -12.24 1.55
CA GLN A 123 -18.10 -13.53 1.16
C GLN A 123 -18.54 -13.59 -0.31
N GLY A 124 -18.48 -12.47 -1.01
CA GLY A 124 -18.85 -12.39 -2.42
C GLY A 124 -18.77 -10.97 -2.96
N GLY A 125 -18.35 -10.88 -4.20
CA GLY A 125 -18.18 -9.59 -4.84
C GLY A 125 -17.78 -9.74 -6.29
N HIS A 126 -17.56 -8.60 -6.92
CA HIS A 126 -17.17 -8.52 -8.31
C HIS A 126 -15.89 -7.71 -8.46
N TYR A 127 -14.96 -8.22 -9.25
CA TYR A 127 -13.71 -7.56 -9.56
C TYR A 127 -13.76 -6.92 -10.95
N THR A 128 -13.22 -5.73 -11.06
CA THR A 128 -12.96 -5.06 -12.34
C THR A 128 -11.57 -4.48 -12.33
N ALA A 129 -11.00 -4.20 -13.49
CA ALA A 129 -9.69 -3.57 -13.59
C ALA A 129 -9.74 -2.29 -14.43
N ASN A 130 -9.02 -1.26 -13.99
CA ASN A 130 -8.72 -0.09 -14.79
C ASN A 130 -7.23 -0.15 -15.14
N ILE A 131 -6.90 -0.26 -16.43
CA ILE A 131 -5.54 -0.47 -16.90
C ILE A 131 -5.16 0.61 -17.90
N LYS A 132 -3.94 1.14 -17.75
CA LYS A 132 -3.30 2.01 -18.73
C LYS A 132 -2.61 1.16 -19.78
N ASN A 133 -3.17 1.09 -20.97
CA ASN A 133 -2.63 0.31 -22.08
C ASN A 133 -1.41 0.99 -22.73
N ALA A 134 -0.74 0.25 -23.63
CA ALA A 134 0.46 0.73 -24.31
C ALA A 134 0.25 2.01 -25.15
N ASN A 135 -0.97 2.27 -25.60
CA ASN A 135 -1.36 3.51 -26.28
C ASN A 135 -1.50 4.73 -25.35
N GLY A 136 -1.21 4.56 -24.05
CA GLY A 136 -1.28 5.62 -23.03
C GLY A 136 -2.69 5.92 -22.51
N LYS A 137 -3.72 5.27 -23.05
CA LYS A 137 -5.11 5.46 -22.63
C LYS A 137 -5.52 4.46 -21.56
N TRP A 138 -6.51 4.86 -20.74
CA TRP A 138 -7.07 4.03 -19.70
C TRP A 138 -8.31 3.28 -20.19
N TYR A 139 -8.41 2.00 -19.80
CA TYR A 139 -9.53 1.12 -20.11
C TYR A 139 -10.06 0.46 -18.85
N ASN A 140 -11.38 0.39 -18.73
CA ASN A 140 -12.03 -0.44 -17.71
C ASN A 140 -12.34 -1.81 -18.32
N TYR A 141 -11.87 -2.84 -17.64
CA TYR A 141 -12.11 -4.25 -17.94
C TYR A 141 -13.10 -4.80 -16.93
N ASN A 142 -14.23 -5.28 -17.42
CA ASN A 142 -15.30 -5.84 -16.62
C ASN A 142 -15.80 -7.12 -17.34
N ASP A 143 -15.20 -8.25 -16.98
CA ASP A 143 -15.35 -9.53 -17.68
C ASP A 143 -15.06 -9.39 -19.18
N THR A 144 -16.05 -9.62 -20.04
CA THR A 144 -15.94 -9.49 -21.50
C THR A 144 -16.09 -8.05 -22.01
N TYR A 145 -16.51 -7.11 -21.16
CA TYR A 145 -16.71 -5.71 -21.55
C TYR A 145 -15.44 -4.90 -21.30
N VAL A 146 -14.96 -4.26 -22.37
CA VAL A 146 -13.82 -3.35 -22.31
C VAL A 146 -14.23 -2.00 -22.89
N ARG A 147 -13.99 -0.93 -22.12
CA ARG A 147 -14.30 0.43 -22.58
C ARG A 147 -13.19 1.40 -22.21
N GLU A 148 -12.92 2.37 -23.05
CA GLU A 148 -12.04 3.49 -22.73
C GLU A 148 -12.67 4.33 -21.63
N ILE A 149 -11.86 4.76 -20.65
CA ILE A 149 -12.27 5.66 -19.56
C ILE A 149 -11.32 6.84 -19.46
N LYS A 150 -11.84 7.95 -18.96
CA LYS A 150 -11.01 9.13 -18.69
C LYS A 150 -10.12 8.90 -17.46
N PRO A 151 -8.91 9.52 -17.41
CA PRO A 151 -8.00 9.38 -16.27
C PRO A 151 -8.63 9.73 -14.92
N GLU A 152 -9.55 10.69 -14.87
CA GLU A 152 -10.22 11.14 -13.65
C GLU A 152 -11.17 10.07 -13.06
N LEU A 153 -11.56 9.08 -13.87
CA LEU A 153 -12.46 8.00 -13.48
C LEU A 153 -11.74 6.72 -13.07
N VAL A 154 -10.39 6.72 -13.09
CA VAL A 154 -9.58 5.54 -12.81
C VAL A 154 -9.66 5.14 -11.34
N ILE A 155 -9.59 6.14 -10.43
CA ILE A 155 -9.62 5.91 -8.99
C ILE A 155 -11.04 6.07 -8.48
N THR A 156 -11.51 5.05 -7.78
CA THR A 156 -12.84 5.00 -7.17
C THR A 156 -12.75 4.49 -5.73
N PRO A 157 -13.79 4.64 -4.91
CA PRO A 157 -13.84 4.03 -3.58
C PRO A 157 -13.70 2.50 -3.57
N LYS A 158 -13.84 1.86 -4.75
CA LYS A 158 -13.66 0.42 -4.94
C LYS A 158 -12.21 0.00 -5.17
N ALA A 159 -11.28 0.96 -5.36
CA ALA A 159 -9.87 0.65 -5.56
C ALA A 159 -9.35 -0.20 -4.41
N TYR A 160 -8.86 -1.40 -4.73
CA TYR A 160 -8.47 -2.43 -3.79
C TYR A 160 -6.99 -2.75 -3.89
N CYS A 161 -6.50 -3.05 -5.10
CA CYS A 161 -5.09 -3.29 -5.35
C CYS A 161 -4.58 -2.39 -6.46
N LEU A 162 -3.41 -1.79 -6.25
CA LEU A 162 -2.81 -0.79 -7.12
C LEU A 162 -1.50 -1.32 -7.70
N PHE A 163 -1.27 -1.06 -8.96
CA PHE A 163 -0.08 -1.48 -9.69
C PHE A 163 0.68 -0.26 -10.18
N PHE A 164 1.89 -0.10 -9.65
CA PHE A 164 2.79 0.99 -10.00
C PHE A 164 4.04 0.46 -10.69
N ARG A 165 4.53 1.18 -11.68
CA ARG A 165 5.85 0.94 -12.28
C ARG A 165 6.78 2.10 -12.00
N LYS A 166 8.02 1.78 -11.68
CA LYS A 166 9.06 2.78 -11.44
C LYS A 166 9.33 3.55 -12.72
N LYS A 167 9.32 4.86 -12.66
CA LYS A 167 9.76 5.71 -13.77
C LYS A 167 11.29 5.62 -13.87
N ILE A 168 11.79 5.44 -15.07
CA ILE A 168 13.22 5.52 -15.35
C ILE A 168 13.49 6.99 -15.64
N SER A 169 14.31 7.63 -14.81
CA SER A 169 14.84 8.97 -15.12
C SER A 169 15.70 8.83 -16.38
N GLN A 170 15.33 9.57 -17.40
CA GLN A 170 16.16 9.71 -18.62
C GLN A 170 17.40 10.52 -18.32
#